data_41368e19d928cf6278a9ee131c7daa42
#
_entry.id   41368e19d928cf6278a9ee131c7daa42
#
_cell.length_a   1.000
_cell.length_b   1.000
_cell.length_c   1.000
_cell.angle_alpha   90.00
_cell.angle_beta   90.00
_cell.angle_gamma   90.00
#
_symmetry.space_group_name_H-M   'P 1'
#
loop_
_entity.id
_entity.type
_entity.pdbx_description
1 polymer ?
#
loop_
_entity_poly.entity_id
_entity_poly.type
_entity_poly.pdbx_seq_one_letter_code
_entity_poly.pdbx_strand_id
1 'polypeptide(L)'
;AAAIRTAVAAGVDAVVSGAGLPLELPGLVGTQEVAIAPIVSSARAARLILRRWAKEFARTADFVVIEGCKAGGHLGFAEADLLADHCQSLDEILPEVLAEVQPYEAQFGHAIPVFVAGGIYTGADMAHYTKLGAAGVQLATRFIPTYECDASQTYKDVLLAAKPEDVRIIHSPVGMPGRALNTPLVQALAQGKRFAPRH
;
A
#
# COMPACT_ATOMS: atom_id res chain seq x y z
N ALA A 1 4.02 -16.30 -2.93
CA ALA A 1 4.99 -17.10 -2.17
C ALA A 1 6.28 -17.32 -2.98
N ALA A 2 6.22 -17.86 -4.21
CA ALA A 2 7.42 -18.13 -5.02
C ALA A 2 8.25 -16.86 -5.27
N ALA A 3 7.63 -15.79 -5.76
CA ALA A 3 8.31 -14.51 -6.04
C ALA A 3 9.04 -13.93 -4.81
N ILE A 4 8.43 -14.00 -3.62
CA ILE A 4 9.07 -13.53 -2.38
C ILE A 4 10.33 -14.37 -2.09
N ARG A 5 10.25 -15.71 -2.17
CA ARG A 5 11.41 -16.58 -1.94
C ARG A 5 12.53 -16.32 -2.95
N THR A 6 12.19 -16.09 -4.22
CA THR A 6 13.17 -15.74 -5.26
C THR A 6 13.84 -14.39 -4.97
N ALA A 7 13.07 -13.37 -4.58
CA ALA A 7 13.61 -12.05 -4.23
C ALA A 7 14.55 -12.15 -3.02
N VAL A 8 14.12 -12.85 -1.97
CA VAL A 8 14.94 -13.10 -0.77
C VAL A 8 16.25 -13.84 -1.13
N ALA A 9 16.16 -14.88 -1.95
CA ALA A 9 17.35 -15.61 -2.43
C ALA A 9 18.28 -14.75 -3.31
N ALA A 10 17.73 -13.72 -3.96
CA ALA A 10 18.50 -12.75 -4.74
C ALA A 10 19.12 -11.63 -3.89
N GLY A 11 18.90 -11.62 -2.57
CA GLY A 11 19.55 -10.70 -1.64
C GLY A 11 18.88 -9.32 -1.55
N VAL A 12 17.53 -9.26 -1.59
CA VAL A 12 16.82 -8.00 -1.32
C VAL A 12 16.96 -7.59 0.14
N ASP A 13 17.05 -6.29 0.41
CA ASP A 13 17.16 -5.75 1.76
C ASP A 13 15.82 -5.74 2.50
N ALA A 14 14.70 -5.61 1.78
CA ALA A 14 13.37 -5.54 2.36
C ALA A 14 12.29 -6.12 1.46
N VAL A 15 11.21 -6.62 2.07
CA VAL A 15 9.97 -7.03 1.39
C VAL A 15 8.80 -6.24 1.97
N VAL A 16 8.23 -5.35 1.16
CA VAL A 16 6.98 -4.64 1.47
C VAL A 16 5.83 -5.39 0.80
N SER A 17 4.83 -5.81 1.57
CA SER A 17 3.75 -6.66 1.08
C SER A 17 2.37 -6.07 1.37
N GLY A 18 1.55 -5.98 0.32
CA GLY A 18 0.18 -5.48 0.34
C GLY A 18 -0.74 -6.29 -0.57
N ALA A 19 -1.87 -5.69 -0.97
CA ALA A 19 -2.93 -6.34 -1.75
C ALA A 19 -3.48 -7.61 -1.07
N GLY A 20 -3.79 -7.50 0.21
CA GLY A 20 -4.23 -8.56 1.10
C GLY A 20 -3.42 -8.56 2.40
N LEU A 21 -3.78 -9.45 3.32
CA LEU A 21 -3.09 -9.58 4.60
C LEU A 21 -1.89 -10.54 4.46
N PRO A 22 -0.63 -10.06 4.59
CA PRO A 22 0.57 -10.88 4.39
C PRO A 22 0.88 -11.74 5.64
N LEU A 23 -0.07 -12.56 6.07
CA LEU A 23 -0.01 -13.30 7.32
C LEU A 23 1.18 -14.27 7.42
N GLU A 24 1.62 -14.81 6.28
CA GLU A 24 2.70 -15.81 6.18
C GLU A 24 4.05 -15.21 5.78
N LEU A 25 4.16 -13.88 5.67
CA LEU A 25 5.38 -13.23 5.17
C LEU A 25 6.64 -13.60 5.98
N PRO A 26 6.62 -13.61 7.33
CA PRO A 26 7.80 -14.04 8.10
C PRO A 26 8.26 -15.45 7.76
N GLY A 27 7.33 -16.39 7.58
CA GLY A 27 7.65 -17.77 7.18
C GLY A 27 8.18 -17.92 5.76
N LEU A 28 7.84 -16.98 4.87
CA LEU A 28 8.36 -16.95 3.49
C LEU A 28 9.79 -16.40 3.43
N VAL A 29 10.12 -15.46 4.30
CA VAL A 29 11.47 -14.89 4.44
C VAL A 29 12.38 -15.81 5.25
N GLY A 30 11.82 -16.54 6.24
CA GLY A 30 12.56 -17.47 7.07
C GLY A 30 13.55 -16.76 7.99
N THR A 31 14.77 -17.29 8.09
CA THR A 31 15.86 -16.78 8.95
C THR A 31 16.75 -15.74 8.26
N GLN A 32 16.41 -15.32 7.05
CA GLN A 32 17.19 -14.32 6.33
C GLN A 32 17.05 -12.93 7.00
N GLU A 33 18.13 -12.17 7.01
CA GLU A 33 18.17 -10.79 7.49
C GLU A 33 17.57 -9.83 6.44
N VAL A 34 16.28 -9.98 6.19
CA VAL A 34 15.50 -9.15 5.25
C VAL A 34 14.41 -8.47 6.04
N ALA A 35 14.33 -7.15 5.93
CA ALA A 35 13.29 -6.37 6.57
C ALA A 35 11.90 -6.72 5.97
N ILE A 36 10.88 -6.81 6.82
CA ILE A 36 9.52 -7.12 6.38
C ILE A 36 8.54 -6.04 6.83
N ALA A 37 7.71 -5.60 5.91
CA ALA A 37 6.72 -4.57 6.17
C ALA A 37 5.36 -4.92 5.56
N PRO A 38 4.28 -4.87 6.32
CA PRO A 38 2.94 -4.96 5.78
C PRO A 38 2.46 -3.59 5.29
N ILE A 39 1.66 -3.57 4.23
CA ILE A 39 0.82 -2.44 3.88
C ILE A 39 -0.56 -2.68 4.51
N VAL A 40 -1.06 -1.70 5.25
CA VAL A 40 -2.33 -1.75 5.97
C VAL A 40 -3.19 -0.53 5.65
N SER A 41 -4.52 -0.71 5.69
CA SER A 41 -5.47 0.39 5.48
C SER A 41 -6.32 0.67 6.75
N SER A 42 -5.96 0.05 7.88
CA SER A 42 -6.62 0.25 9.17
C SER A 42 -5.79 -0.29 10.33
N ALA A 43 -6.04 0.21 11.53
CA ALA A 43 -5.48 -0.33 12.78
C ALA A 43 -5.86 -1.79 13.01
N ARG A 44 -7.08 -2.18 12.61
CA ARG A 44 -7.54 -3.59 12.69
C ARG A 44 -6.67 -4.52 11.86
N ALA A 45 -6.29 -4.12 10.66
CA ALA A 45 -5.41 -4.91 9.80
C ALA A 45 -4.00 -5.01 10.41
N ALA A 46 -3.44 -3.90 10.92
CA ALA A 46 -2.16 -3.88 11.60
C ALA A 46 -2.16 -4.85 12.80
N ARG A 47 -3.15 -4.73 13.70
CA ARG A 47 -3.33 -5.62 14.86
C ARG A 47 -3.34 -7.10 14.47
N LEU A 48 -4.12 -7.45 13.44
CA LEU A 48 -4.26 -8.83 13.01
C LEU A 48 -2.92 -9.41 12.51
N ILE A 49 -2.20 -8.65 11.69
CA ILE A 49 -0.92 -9.06 11.11
C ILE A 49 0.13 -9.18 12.20
N LEU A 50 0.34 -8.13 13.01
CA LEU A 50 1.37 -8.08 14.03
C LEU A 50 1.15 -9.17 15.10
N ARG A 51 -0.11 -9.36 15.53
CA ARG A 51 -0.47 -10.43 16.47
C ARG A 51 -0.13 -11.81 15.91
N ARG A 52 -0.45 -12.08 14.63
CA ARG A 52 -0.15 -13.35 14.00
C ARG A 52 1.35 -13.57 13.86
N TRP A 53 2.08 -12.57 13.39
CA TRP A 53 3.52 -12.65 13.23
C TRP A 53 4.22 -12.90 14.56
N ALA A 54 3.85 -12.16 15.61
CA ALA A 54 4.41 -12.37 16.96
C ALA A 54 4.13 -13.77 17.51
N LYS A 55 2.87 -14.25 17.36
CA LYS A 55 2.45 -15.54 17.92
C LYS A 55 3.04 -16.75 17.19
N GLU A 56 3.05 -16.72 15.85
CA GLU A 56 3.37 -17.91 15.06
C GLU A 56 4.82 -17.95 14.58
N PHE A 57 5.46 -16.79 14.46
CA PHE A 57 6.80 -16.70 13.91
C PHE A 57 7.81 -16.06 14.87
N ALA A 58 7.39 -15.65 16.08
CA ALA A 58 8.22 -14.92 17.04
C ALA A 58 8.93 -13.71 16.39
N ARG A 59 8.24 -13.00 15.49
CA ARG A 59 8.74 -11.87 14.72
C ARG A 59 7.68 -10.78 14.61
N THR A 60 8.12 -9.52 14.48
CA THR A 60 7.26 -8.37 14.19
C THR A 60 7.65 -7.68 12.88
N ALA A 61 6.95 -6.62 12.51
CA ALA A 61 7.31 -5.79 11.36
C ALA A 61 8.55 -4.95 11.68
N ASP A 62 9.40 -4.75 10.69
CA ASP A 62 10.52 -3.81 10.76
C ASP A 62 10.05 -2.37 10.53
N PHE A 63 8.99 -2.20 9.78
CA PHE A 63 8.22 -0.96 9.63
C PHE A 63 6.80 -1.28 9.08
N VAL A 64 5.91 -0.31 9.11
CA VAL A 64 4.54 -0.43 8.58
C VAL A 64 4.27 0.68 7.58
N VAL A 65 3.57 0.38 6.49
CA VAL A 65 3.05 1.38 5.56
C VAL A 65 1.53 1.44 5.68
N ILE A 66 1.00 2.61 6.00
CA ILE A 66 -0.46 2.87 5.96
C ILE A 66 -0.79 3.36 4.55
N GLU A 67 -1.71 2.68 3.88
CA GLU A 67 -2.24 3.10 2.60
C GLU A 67 -3.64 3.67 2.77
N GLY A 68 -3.80 4.98 2.56
CA GLY A 68 -5.07 5.68 2.65
C GLY A 68 -5.95 5.47 1.42
N CYS A 69 -7.23 5.81 1.55
CA CYS A 69 -8.24 5.61 0.50
C CYS A 69 -7.98 6.41 -0.78
N LYS A 70 -7.11 7.42 -0.75
CA LYS A 70 -6.70 8.22 -1.94
C LYS A 70 -5.53 7.62 -2.73
N ALA A 71 -5.05 6.45 -2.37
CA ALA A 71 -4.01 5.75 -3.12
C ALA A 71 -4.48 5.35 -4.52
N GLY A 72 -3.54 5.23 -5.45
CA GLY A 72 -3.77 4.65 -6.77
C GLY A 72 -3.59 3.13 -6.76
N GLY A 73 -4.21 2.43 -7.69
CA GLY A 73 -4.16 0.97 -7.75
C GLY A 73 -5.16 0.29 -6.80
N HIS A 74 -4.84 -0.89 -6.31
CA HIS A 74 -5.71 -1.66 -5.41
C HIS A 74 -5.86 -0.98 -4.05
N LEU A 75 -7.07 -1.02 -3.50
CA LEU A 75 -7.41 -0.36 -2.24
C LEU A 75 -7.91 -1.37 -1.20
N GLY A 76 -7.43 -1.25 0.02
CA GLY A 76 -7.82 -2.09 1.17
C GLY A 76 -9.09 -1.62 1.89
N PHE A 77 -10.01 -0.94 1.18
CA PHE A 77 -11.26 -0.40 1.70
C PHE A 77 -12.44 -1.08 1.01
N ALA A 78 -13.62 -1.06 1.63
CA ALA A 78 -14.83 -1.54 0.99
C ALA A 78 -15.21 -0.62 -0.19
N GLU A 79 -15.63 -1.20 -1.32
CA GLU A 79 -16.00 -0.44 -2.51
C GLU A 79 -17.12 0.56 -2.24
N ALA A 80 -18.10 0.17 -1.41
CA ALA A 80 -19.20 1.05 -1.01
C ALA A 80 -18.71 2.30 -0.28
N ASP A 81 -17.73 2.17 0.62
CA ASP A 81 -17.17 3.28 1.37
C ASP A 81 -16.37 4.21 0.47
N LEU A 82 -15.61 3.64 -0.50
CA LEU A 82 -14.86 4.39 -1.49
C LEU A 82 -15.77 5.20 -2.41
N LEU A 83 -16.90 4.64 -2.83
CA LEU A 83 -17.88 5.31 -3.70
C LEU A 83 -18.67 6.37 -2.96
N ALA A 84 -18.92 6.17 -1.67
CA ALA A 84 -19.64 7.12 -0.81
C ALA A 84 -18.74 8.20 -0.19
N ASP A 85 -17.41 8.12 -0.40
CA ASP A 85 -16.40 8.97 0.27
C ASP A 85 -16.48 8.91 1.81
N HIS A 86 -16.77 7.73 2.35
CA HIS A 86 -16.92 7.47 3.79
C HIS A 86 -15.74 6.72 4.40
N CYS A 87 -14.60 6.70 3.73
CA CYS A 87 -13.40 6.05 4.25
C CYS A 87 -12.76 6.88 5.37
N GLN A 88 -12.19 6.20 6.36
CA GLN A 88 -11.30 6.86 7.32
C GLN A 88 -10.15 7.57 6.58
N SER A 89 -9.85 8.77 7.02
CA SER A 89 -8.71 9.56 6.55
C SER A 89 -7.39 9.01 7.10
N LEU A 90 -6.28 9.38 6.48
CA LEU A 90 -4.94 9.08 7.03
C LEU A 90 -4.71 9.73 8.40
N ASP A 91 -5.32 10.91 8.65
CA ASP A 91 -5.26 11.61 9.94
C ASP A 91 -5.91 10.83 11.08
N GLU A 92 -6.93 10.01 10.76
CA GLU A 92 -7.59 9.12 11.72
C GLU A 92 -6.85 7.78 11.86
N ILE A 93 -6.41 7.19 10.74
CA ILE A 93 -5.78 5.86 10.75
C ILE A 93 -4.38 5.90 11.38
N LEU A 94 -3.60 6.96 11.14
CA LEU A 94 -2.21 7.04 11.60
C LEU A 94 -2.07 6.93 13.13
N PRO A 95 -2.77 7.73 13.96
CA PRO A 95 -2.65 7.62 15.41
C PRO A 95 -3.12 6.25 15.93
N GLU A 96 -4.13 5.65 15.31
CA GLU A 96 -4.61 4.32 15.68
C GLU A 96 -3.54 3.25 15.39
N VAL A 97 -2.86 3.30 14.23
CA VAL A 97 -1.80 2.35 13.88
C VAL A 97 -0.56 2.57 14.74
N LEU A 98 -0.20 3.82 15.05
CA LEU A 98 0.89 4.12 15.99
C LEU A 98 0.62 3.49 17.37
N ALA A 99 -0.60 3.54 17.86
CA ALA A 99 -0.97 2.87 19.11
C ALA A 99 -0.89 1.33 19.00
N GLU A 100 -1.21 0.75 17.84
CA GLU A 100 -1.14 -0.70 17.62
C GLU A 100 0.29 -1.25 17.55
N VAL A 101 1.27 -0.49 17.09
CA VAL A 101 2.67 -0.95 16.99
C VAL A 101 3.40 -0.89 18.34
N GLN A 102 3.06 0.04 19.24
CA GLN A 102 3.75 0.23 20.52
C GLN A 102 3.94 -1.02 21.37
N PRO A 103 2.93 -1.90 21.57
CA PRO A 103 3.12 -3.13 22.34
C PRO A 103 4.18 -4.06 21.72
N TYR A 104 4.30 -4.09 20.41
CA TYR A 104 5.26 -4.93 19.70
C TYR A 104 6.67 -4.31 19.71
N GLU A 105 6.79 -2.99 19.66
CA GLU A 105 8.06 -2.30 19.90
C GLU A 105 8.64 -2.65 21.28
N ALA A 106 7.79 -2.61 22.31
CA ALA A 106 8.19 -3.01 23.67
C ALA A 106 8.52 -4.50 23.76
N GLN A 107 7.74 -5.36 23.10
CA GLN A 107 7.93 -6.82 23.14
C GLN A 107 9.21 -7.25 22.41
N PHE A 108 9.54 -6.65 21.29
CA PHE A 108 10.65 -7.04 20.42
C PHE A 108 11.89 -6.17 20.59
N GLY A 109 11.81 -5.07 21.36
CA GLY A 109 12.95 -4.23 21.73
C GLY A 109 13.50 -3.34 20.63
N HIS A 110 12.70 -3.04 19.60
CA HIS A 110 13.07 -2.12 18.53
C HIS A 110 11.88 -1.28 18.06
N ALA A 111 12.15 -0.09 17.52
CA ALA A 111 11.14 0.77 16.92
C ALA A 111 10.53 0.13 15.66
N ILE A 112 9.23 0.37 15.43
CA ILE A 112 8.50 -0.01 14.22
C ILE A 112 8.04 1.28 13.52
N PRO A 113 8.88 1.91 12.68
CA PRO A 113 8.53 3.14 11.97
C PRO A 113 7.26 2.97 11.14
N VAL A 114 6.36 3.96 11.21
CA VAL A 114 5.11 3.95 10.46
C VAL A 114 5.20 5.01 9.36
N PHE A 115 5.06 4.58 8.11
CA PHE A 115 4.99 5.42 6.93
C PHE A 115 3.55 5.56 6.46
N VAL A 116 3.22 6.69 5.81
CA VAL A 116 1.90 6.91 5.23
C VAL A 116 1.98 7.08 3.71
N ALA A 117 0.98 6.56 3.01
CA ALA A 117 0.85 6.56 1.56
C ALA A 117 -0.59 6.87 1.13
N GLY A 118 -0.76 7.36 -0.09
CA GLY A 118 -2.08 7.58 -0.68
C GLY A 118 -2.61 9.00 -0.49
N GLY A 119 -2.56 9.79 -1.57
CA GLY A 119 -2.99 11.18 -1.58
C GLY A 119 -1.95 12.18 -1.09
N ILE A 120 -0.72 11.74 -0.85
CA ILE A 120 0.41 12.59 -0.45
C ILE A 120 1.13 13.04 -1.72
N TYR A 121 1.28 14.34 -1.89
CA TYR A 121 1.80 14.90 -3.14
C TYR A 121 2.83 16.01 -2.95
N THR A 122 2.79 16.74 -1.85
CA THR A 122 3.63 17.92 -1.59
C THR A 122 4.50 17.74 -0.34
N GLY A 123 5.52 18.60 -0.22
CA GLY A 123 6.31 18.70 1.02
C GLY A 123 5.46 19.14 2.24
N ALA A 124 4.38 19.89 2.01
CA ALA A 124 3.44 20.27 3.07
C ALA A 124 2.68 19.06 3.60
N ASP A 125 2.23 18.16 2.71
CA ASP A 125 1.59 16.90 3.13
C ASP A 125 2.56 16.04 3.95
N MET A 126 3.80 15.90 3.49
CA MET A 126 4.85 15.18 4.23
C MET A 126 5.08 15.81 5.60
N ALA A 127 5.22 17.13 5.70
CA ALA A 127 5.42 17.84 6.96
C ALA A 127 4.23 17.65 7.91
N HIS A 128 3.01 17.63 7.39
CA HIS A 128 1.79 17.38 8.15
C HIS A 128 1.84 16.00 8.82
N TYR A 129 2.04 14.94 8.06
CA TYR A 129 2.05 13.58 8.62
C TYR A 129 3.26 13.30 9.50
N THR A 130 4.42 13.90 9.23
CA THR A 130 5.58 13.80 10.12
C THR A 130 5.28 14.45 11.48
N LYS A 131 4.56 15.57 11.52
CA LYS A 131 4.12 16.19 12.79
C LYS A 131 3.11 15.33 13.55
N LEU A 132 2.30 14.53 12.85
CA LEU A 132 1.38 13.57 13.45
C LEU A 132 2.06 12.27 13.92
N GLY A 133 3.36 12.12 13.71
CA GLY A 133 4.14 10.98 14.20
C GLY A 133 4.50 9.94 13.13
N ALA A 134 4.22 10.18 11.85
CA ALA A 134 4.72 9.31 10.79
C ALA A 134 6.25 9.45 10.67
N ALA A 135 6.94 8.33 10.47
CA ALA A 135 8.38 8.30 10.21
C ALA A 135 8.73 8.84 8.82
N GLY A 136 7.78 8.87 7.92
CA GLY A 136 7.94 9.38 6.56
C GLY A 136 6.71 9.09 5.70
N VAL A 137 6.86 9.28 4.39
CA VAL A 137 5.78 9.11 3.42
C VAL A 137 6.22 8.25 2.24
N GLN A 138 5.27 7.55 1.64
CA GLN A 138 5.46 6.83 0.38
C GLN A 138 4.67 7.54 -0.73
N LEU A 139 5.35 7.88 -1.82
CA LEU A 139 4.78 8.54 -2.98
C LEU A 139 5.05 7.71 -4.24
N ALA A 140 4.09 7.67 -5.16
CA ALA A 140 4.24 7.00 -6.44
C ALA A 140 3.82 7.91 -7.60
N THR A 141 2.56 8.33 -7.66
CA THR A 141 1.96 9.02 -8.82
C THR A 141 2.74 10.27 -9.23
N ARG A 142 3.29 11.02 -8.25
CA ARG A 142 4.08 12.23 -8.52
C ARG A 142 5.35 11.94 -9.32
N PHE A 143 5.94 10.77 -9.14
CA PHE A 143 7.22 10.41 -9.78
C PHE A 143 7.04 9.70 -11.12
N ILE A 144 5.86 9.17 -11.44
CA ILE A 144 5.63 8.48 -12.72
C ILE A 144 5.86 9.39 -13.94
N PRO A 145 5.40 10.67 -13.97
CA PRO A 145 5.61 11.52 -15.15
C PRO A 145 6.98 12.19 -15.20
N THR A 146 7.94 11.79 -14.36
CA THR A 146 9.30 12.33 -14.38
C THR A 146 10.17 11.70 -15.46
N TYR A 147 11.29 12.30 -15.78
CA TYR A 147 12.25 11.79 -16.76
C TYR A 147 12.92 10.49 -16.31
N GLU A 148 13.13 10.35 -15.00
CA GLU A 148 13.79 9.20 -14.38
C GLU A 148 12.93 7.93 -14.37
N CYS A 149 11.62 8.07 -14.49
CA CYS A 149 10.71 6.93 -14.60
C CYS A 149 10.81 6.32 -16.01
N ASP A 150 10.96 5.02 -16.10
CA ASP A 150 11.07 4.26 -17.35
C ASP A 150 9.71 3.93 -17.99
N ALA A 151 8.61 4.42 -17.44
CA ALA A 151 7.29 4.29 -18.04
C ALA A 151 7.25 4.93 -19.46
N SER A 152 6.46 4.33 -20.37
CA SER A 152 6.32 4.86 -21.73
C SER A 152 5.82 6.31 -21.70
N GLN A 153 6.24 7.11 -22.68
CA GLN A 153 5.81 8.52 -22.80
C GLN A 153 4.28 8.62 -22.89
N THR A 154 3.64 7.74 -23.65
CA THR A 154 2.17 7.70 -23.75
C THR A 154 1.49 7.53 -22.38
N TYR A 155 2.06 6.70 -21.48
CA TYR A 155 1.51 6.52 -20.13
C TYR A 155 1.69 7.79 -19.29
N LYS A 156 2.84 8.45 -19.38
CA LYS A 156 3.11 9.73 -18.72
C LYS A 156 2.17 10.82 -19.20
N ASP A 157 1.96 10.91 -20.51
CA ASP A 157 1.07 11.91 -21.15
C ASP A 157 -0.39 11.76 -20.69
N VAL A 158 -0.87 10.51 -20.55
CA VAL A 158 -2.21 10.24 -20.01
C VAL A 158 -2.34 10.74 -18.57
N LEU A 159 -1.31 10.55 -17.74
CA LEU A 159 -1.32 11.04 -16.36
C LEU A 159 -1.27 12.58 -16.29
N LEU A 160 -0.45 13.20 -17.15
CA LEU A 160 -0.32 14.67 -17.20
C LEU A 160 -1.57 15.36 -17.70
N ALA A 161 -2.30 14.74 -18.64
CA ALA A 161 -3.54 15.25 -19.18
C ALA A 161 -4.77 14.99 -18.32
N ALA A 162 -4.66 14.08 -17.34
CA ALA A 162 -5.77 13.65 -16.50
C ALA A 162 -6.28 14.77 -15.59
N LYS A 163 -7.59 14.83 -15.44
CA LYS A 163 -8.30 15.73 -14.54
C LYS A 163 -8.93 14.95 -13.39
N PRO A 164 -9.35 15.61 -12.29
CA PRO A 164 -10.00 14.92 -11.17
C PRO A 164 -11.18 14.05 -11.58
N GLU A 165 -11.98 14.50 -12.54
CA GLU A 165 -13.12 13.77 -13.07
C GLU A 165 -12.78 12.52 -13.89
N ASP A 166 -11.52 12.35 -14.26
CA ASP A 166 -11.04 11.14 -14.95
C ASP A 166 -10.68 10.02 -13.96
N VAL A 167 -10.61 10.33 -12.68
CA VAL A 167 -10.30 9.33 -11.64
C VAL A 167 -11.55 8.54 -11.30
N ARG A 168 -11.45 7.20 -11.31
CA ARG A 168 -12.55 6.28 -11.02
C ARG A 168 -12.17 5.24 -9.98
N ILE A 169 -13.14 4.86 -9.17
CA ILE A 169 -13.09 3.58 -8.45
C ILE A 169 -13.56 2.49 -9.41
N ILE A 170 -12.79 1.43 -9.51
CA ILE A 170 -13.04 0.30 -10.39
C ILE A 170 -13.04 -0.99 -9.59
N HIS A 171 -13.77 -1.98 -10.07
CA HIS A 171 -13.57 -3.36 -9.65
C HIS A 171 -12.47 -3.98 -10.52
N SER A 172 -11.31 -4.25 -9.93
CA SER A 172 -10.18 -4.74 -10.69
C SER A 172 -10.39 -6.20 -11.15
N PRO A 173 -9.74 -6.64 -12.24
CA PRO A 173 -9.84 -8.02 -12.71
C PRO A 173 -9.41 -9.08 -11.69
N VAL A 174 -8.68 -8.70 -10.65
CA VAL A 174 -8.25 -9.59 -9.56
C VAL A 174 -9.19 -9.57 -8.35
N GLY A 175 -10.34 -8.90 -8.45
CA GLY A 175 -11.40 -8.97 -7.44
C GLY A 175 -11.28 -8.00 -6.27
N MET A 176 -10.44 -6.96 -6.39
CA MET A 176 -10.31 -5.89 -5.38
C MET A 176 -10.78 -4.56 -5.95
N PRO A 177 -11.36 -3.65 -5.14
CA PRO A 177 -11.56 -2.28 -5.58
C PRO A 177 -10.22 -1.61 -5.84
N GLY A 178 -10.20 -0.68 -6.78
CA GLY A 178 -9.00 0.05 -7.14
C GLY A 178 -9.32 1.44 -7.67
N ARG A 179 -8.32 2.31 -7.63
CA ARG A 179 -8.38 3.66 -8.19
C ARG A 179 -7.58 3.72 -9.48
N ALA A 180 -8.21 4.14 -10.57
CA ALA A 180 -7.59 4.22 -11.88
C ALA A 180 -8.10 5.43 -12.68
N LEU A 181 -7.39 5.79 -13.75
CA LEU A 181 -7.90 6.74 -14.73
C LEU A 181 -8.93 6.06 -15.64
N ASN A 182 -9.94 6.82 -16.05
CA ASN A 182 -11.04 6.38 -16.93
C ASN A 182 -10.57 6.19 -18.38
N THR A 183 -9.63 5.28 -18.59
CA THR A 183 -9.10 4.95 -19.91
C THR A 183 -10.06 4.06 -20.72
N PRO A 184 -9.89 3.95 -22.06
CA PRO A 184 -10.69 3.03 -22.87
C PRO A 184 -10.67 1.58 -22.36
N LEU A 185 -9.56 1.12 -21.78
CA LEU A 185 -9.45 -0.19 -21.13
C LEU A 185 -10.37 -0.29 -19.91
N VAL A 186 -10.34 0.72 -19.03
CA VAL A 186 -11.16 0.76 -17.82
C VAL A 186 -12.64 0.83 -18.17
N GLN A 187 -13.01 1.61 -19.17
CA GLN A 187 -14.39 1.68 -19.71
C GLN A 187 -14.86 0.34 -20.26
N ALA A 188 -14.00 -0.38 -20.99
CA ALA A 188 -14.31 -1.68 -21.52
C ALA A 188 -14.47 -2.74 -20.40
N LEU A 189 -13.66 -2.68 -19.35
CA LEU A 189 -13.81 -3.54 -18.16
C LEU A 189 -15.13 -3.27 -17.43
N ALA A 190 -15.50 -1.99 -17.27
CA ALA A 190 -16.78 -1.60 -16.65
C ALA A 190 -18.00 -2.09 -17.46
N GLN A 191 -17.85 -2.27 -18.77
CA GLN A 191 -18.86 -2.87 -19.66
C GLN A 191 -18.84 -4.41 -19.66
N GLY A 192 -18.05 -5.04 -18.78
CA GLY A 192 -17.96 -6.49 -18.67
C GLY A 192 -17.05 -7.18 -19.70
N LYS A 193 -16.28 -6.44 -20.48
CA LYS A 193 -15.28 -7.03 -21.39
C LYS A 193 -14.20 -7.75 -20.56
N ARG A 194 -13.93 -8.99 -20.95
CA ARG A 194 -12.81 -9.78 -20.40
C ARG A 194 -11.66 -9.77 -21.39
N PHE A 195 -10.46 -9.53 -20.89
CA PHE A 195 -9.24 -9.57 -21.68
C PHE A 195 -8.47 -10.84 -21.28
N ALA A 196 -8.10 -11.65 -22.27
CA ALA A 196 -7.20 -12.78 -22.03
C ALA A 196 -5.82 -12.25 -21.62
N PRO A 197 -5.16 -12.88 -20.63
CA PRO A 197 -3.76 -12.56 -20.34
C PRO A 197 -2.92 -12.76 -21.59
N ARG A 198 -2.08 -11.79 -21.93
CA ARG A 198 -1.05 -11.93 -22.95
C ARG A 198 0.24 -12.30 -22.23
N HIS A 199 0.67 -13.50 -22.43
CA HIS A 199 1.98 -14.01 -21.98
C HIS A 199 3.02 -13.84 -23.07
#